data_c9e49b57b553e35081822e4310887892
#
_entry.id   c9e49b57b553e35081822e4310887892
#
_cell.length_a   1.000
_cell.length_b   1.000
_cell.length_c   1.000
_cell.angle_alpha   90.00
_cell.angle_beta   90.00
_cell.angle_gamma   90.00
#
_symmetry.space_group_name_H-M   'P 1'
#
loop_
_entity.id
_entity.type
_entity.pdbx_description
1 polymer ?
#
loop_
_entity_poly.entity_id
_entity_poly.type
_entity_poly.pdbx_seq_one_letter_code
_entity_poly.pdbx_strand_id
1 'polypeptide(L)'
;MRFCTMLAGVAAAGLMAFPAMAEDGQYAPQLTRIIDEAAQGTCLAALMAQPLLDACNGQIAGMSPALQALGAIETMTFVSTRDTPEGKVETYSVKFASGQTMNWFIGQESDGKFSVVGAGG
;
A
#
# COMPACT_ATOMS: atom_id res chain seq x y z
N MET A 1 -26.07 26.25 22.87
CA MET A 1 -26.10 25.88 22.64
C MET A 1 -26.12 25.57 22.63
N ARG A 2 -25.85 25.44 22.30
CA ARG A 2 -25.81 24.86 22.09
C ARG A 2 -25.41 24.36 21.83
N PHE A 3 -25.00 24.20 21.63
CA PHE A 3 -24.69 23.47 21.28
C PHE A 3 -24.24 23.06 21.13
N CYS A 4 -24.15 23.25 21.20
CA CYS A 4 -23.81 22.66 20.98
C CYS A 4 -23.40 22.22 20.79
N THR A 5 -23.27 22.32 20.74
CA THR A 5 -23.00 21.75 20.44
C THR A 5 -22.49 21.29 20.10
N MET A 6 -22.42 21.31 20.12
CA MET A 6 -22.09 20.78 19.73
C MET A 6 -21.62 20.36 19.39
N LEU A 7 -21.40 20.29 19.32
CA LEU A 7 -21.08 19.70 18.95
C LEU A 7 -20.65 19.27 18.60
N ALA A 8 -20.67 19.42 18.62
CA ALA A 8 -20.33 18.85 18.15
C ALA A 8 -19.81 18.53 17.82
N GLY A 9 -19.70 18.53 17.78
CA GLY A 9 -19.25 18.03 17.28
C GLY A 9 -18.68 17.75 17.01
N VAL A 10 -18.40 17.66 16.97
CA VAL A 10 -17.94 17.12 16.52
C VAL A 10 -17.45 16.82 16.24
N ALA A 11 -17.40 16.85 16.19
CA ALA A 11 -17.02 16.29 15.79
C ALA A 11 -16.66 15.91 15.49
N ALA A 12 -16.57 15.90 15.39
CA ALA A 12 -16.31 15.33 14.96
C ALA A 12 -15.94 15.03 14.57
N ALA A 13 -15.90 15.02 14.44
CA ALA A 13 -15.54 14.62 13.84
C ALA A 13 -15.11 14.36 13.69
N GLY A 14 -14.81 14.18 13.58
CA GLY A 14 -14.28 13.75 13.21
C GLY A 14 -14.10 13.30 13.28
N LEU A 15 -13.90 12.81 13.09
CA LEU A 15 -13.62 12.16 12.95
C LEU A 15 -13.87 11.68 12.63
N MET A 16 -14.00 11.34 12.53
CA MET A 16 -14.18 10.66 12.03
C MET A 16 -14.20 9.90 10.97
N ALA A 17 -13.91 9.72 10.28
CA ALA A 17 -13.74 9.15 8.95
C ALA A 17 -12.59 8.20 8.86
N PHE A 18 -11.77 8.21 9.79
CA PHE A 18 -10.57 7.36 9.80
C PHE A 18 -10.85 5.91 10.09
N PRO A 19 -11.85 5.55 10.87
CA PRO A 19 -12.16 4.13 11.01
C PRO A 19 -12.49 3.47 9.68
N ALA A 20 -13.14 4.19 8.78
CA ALA A 20 -13.43 3.64 7.47
C ALA A 20 -12.16 3.34 6.70
N MET A 21 -11.14 4.20 6.82
CA MET A 21 -9.87 3.93 6.16
C MET A 21 -9.18 2.71 6.73
N ALA A 22 -9.25 2.51 8.04
CA ALA A 22 -8.66 1.33 8.65
C ALA A 22 -9.35 0.07 8.17
N GLU A 23 -10.66 0.14 7.93
CA GLU A 23 -11.41 -0.99 7.41
C GLU A 23 -11.10 -1.26 5.95
N ASP A 24 -10.67 -0.24 5.24
CA ASP A 24 -10.43 -0.30 3.80
C ASP A 24 -9.01 -0.68 3.45
N GLY A 25 -8.29 -1.28 4.40
CA GLY A 25 -6.94 -1.73 4.15
C GLY A 25 -5.99 -1.24 5.20
N GLN A 26 -4.98 -2.05 5.49
CA GLN A 26 -4.04 -1.79 6.55
C GLN A 26 -2.64 -1.51 6.05
N TYR A 27 -2.34 -1.89 4.80
CA TYR A 27 -0.96 -1.95 4.33
C TYR A 27 -0.63 -0.89 3.30
N ALA A 28 -1.51 0.10 3.11
CA ALA A 28 -1.27 1.16 2.13
C ALA A 28 0.03 1.93 2.39
N PRO A 29 0.34 2.33 3.63
CA PRO A 29 1.60 3.05 3.88
C PRO A 29 2.83 2.21 3.55
N GLN A 30 2.82 0.93 3.91
CA GLN A 30 3.95 0.05 3.64
C GLN A 30 4.11 -0.18 2.15
N LEU A 31 3.00 -0.41 1.43
CA LEU A 31 3.05 -0.60 -0.01
C LEU A 31 3.58 0.64 -0.71
N THR A 32 3.15 1.81 -0.27
CA THR A 32 3.64 3.08 -0.82
C THR A 32 5.16 3.17 -0.68
N ARG A 33 5.67 2.87 0.52
CA ARG A 33 7.11 2.90 0.74
C ARG A 33 7.85 1.90 -0.13
N ILE A 34 7.32 0.69 -0.26
CA ILE A 34 7.96 -0.34 -1.08
C ILE A 34 8.05 0.10 -2.54
N ILE A 35 6.96 0.66 -3.08
CA ILE A 35 6.94 1.12 -4.47
C ILE A 35 7.90 2.30 -4.66
N ASP A 36 7.87 3.27 -3.75
CA ASP A 36 8.73 4.45 -3.86
C ASP A 36 10.20 4.07 -3.81
N GLU A 37 10.57 3.17 -2.89
CA GLU A 37 11.96 2.74 -2.78
C GLU A 37 12.38 1.91 -3.98
N ALA A 38 11.47 1.08 -4.49
CA ALA A 38 11.77 0.29 -5.69
C ALA A 38 12.02 1.19 -6.90
N ALA A 39 11.30 2.29 -7.00
CA ALA A 39 11.53 3.25 -8.08
C ALA A 39 12.94 3.85 -7.99
N GLN A 40 13.51 3.92 -6.79
CA GLN A 40 14.85 4.43 -6.57
C GLN A 40 15.91 3.33 -6.64
N GLY A 41 15.50 2.10 -6.92
CA GLY A 41 16.43 0.99 -7.06
C GLY A 41 16.69 0.22 -5.78
N THR A 42 15.86 0.39 -4.77
CA THR A 42 16.04 -0.23 -3.45
C THR A 42 14.93 -1.20 -3.14
N CYS A 43 15.31 -2.42 -2.73
CA CYS A 43 14.38 -3.38 -2.16
C CYS A 43 14.41 -3.22 -0.64
N LEU A 44 13.26 -2.88 -0.03
CA LEU A 44 13.20 -2.56 1.39
C LEU A 44 13.26 -3.81 2.25
N ALA A 45 14.46 -4.14 2.72
CA ALA A 45 14.64 -5.30 3.58
C ALA A 45 13.84 -5.19 4.87
N ALA A 46 13.56 -3.98 5.34
CA ALA A 46 12.79 -3.78 6.56
C ALA A 46 11.35 -4.24 6.42
N LEU A 47 10.82 -4.29 5.21
CA LEU A 47 9.42 -4.63 4.96
C LEU A 47 9.25 -5.92 4.14
N MET A 48 10.32 -6.53 3.68
CA MET A 48 10.24 -7.72 2.83
C MET A 48 10.84 -8.93 3.53
N ALA A 49 10.06 -10.02 3.59
CA ALA A 49 10.57 -11.30 4.06
C ALA A 49 11.56 -11.85 3.03
N GLN A 50 12.40 -12.81 3.47
CA GLN A 50 13.58 -13.19 2.71
C GLN A 50 13.28 -13.67 1.28
N PRO A 51 12.29 -14.58 1.06
CA PRO A 51 12.07 -15.01 -0.33
C PRO A 51 11.63 -13.85 -1.23
N LEU A 52 10.80 -12.94 -0.73
CA LEU A 52 10.36 -11.78 -1.48
C LEU A 52 11.52 -10.83 -1.73
N LEU A 53 12.36 -10.62 -0.73
CA LEU A 53 13.50 -9.72 -0.86
C LEU A 53 14.46 -10.22 -1.94
N ASP A 54 14.71 -11.53 -1.98
CA ASP A 54 15.59 -12.11 -3.01
C ASP A 54 14.99 -11.92 -4.39
N ALA A 55 13.69 -12.12 -4.54
CA ALA A 55 13.01 -11.93 -5.82
C ALA A 55 13.07 -10.46 -6.26
N CYS A 56 12.88 -9.56 -5.32
CA CYS A 56 12.97 -8.12 -5.60
C CYS A 56 14.37 -7.77 -6.09
N ASN A 57 15.39 -8.21 -5.38
CA ASN A 57 16.78 -7.93 -5.77
C ASN A 57 17.12 -8.49 -7.14
N GLY A 58 16.49 -9.58 -7.54
CA GLY A 58 16.71 -10.16 -8.85
C GLY A 58 16.00 -9.38 -9.98
N GLN A 59 15.03 -8.54 -9.65
CA GLN A 59 14.23 -7.83 -10.64
C GLN A 59 14.42 -6.32 -10.62
N ILE A 60 15.08 -5.79 -9.59
CA ILE A 60 15.07 -4.35 -9.35
C ILE A 60 15.70 -3.56 -10.49
N ALA A 61 16.69 -4.13 -11.18
CA ALA A 61 17.36 -3.42 -12.26
C ALA A 61 16.41 -3.11 -13.42
N GLY A 62 15.45 -3.99 -13.68
CA GLY A 62 14.43 -3.73 -14.70
C GLY A 62 13.21 -3.00 -14.17
N MET A 63 12.88 -3.25 -12.91
CA MET A 63 11.68 -2.70 -12.29
C MET A 63 11.83 -1.21 -11.99
N SER A 64 12.99 -0.78 -11.53
CA SER A 64 13.22 0.60 -11.15
C SER A 64 12.97 1.59 -12.30
N PRO A 65 13.56 1.38 -13.51
CA PRO A 65 13.26 2.28 -14.62
C PRO A 65 11.79 2.26 -15.01
N ALA A 66 11.13 1.10 -14.94
CA ALA A 66 9.72 1.01 -15.28
C ALA A 66 8.86 1.82 -14.30
N LEU A 67 9.18 1.75 -13.02
CA LEU A 67 8.46 2.53 -12.01
C LEU A 67 8.73 4.02 -12.18
N GLN A 68 9.95 4.40 -12.52
CA GLN A 68 10.27 5.79 -12.78
C GLN A 68 9.47 6.34 -13.97
N ALA A 69 9.28 5.52 -15.00
CA ALA A 69 8.49 5.92 -16.16
C ALA A 69 7.03 6.12 -15.79
N LEU A 70 6.51 5.38 -14.82
CA LEU A 70 5.14 5.57 -14.34
C LEU A 70 4.98 6.87 -13.56
N GLY A 71 6.04 7.35 -12.95
CA GLY A 71 6.00 8.55 -12.13
C GLY A 71 5.56 8.26 -10.71
N ALA A 72 5.38 9.31 -9.93
CA ALA A 72 4.99 9.18 -8.54
C ALA A 72 3.57 8.63 -8.39
N ILE A 73 3.31 8.02 -7.26
CA ILE A 73 1.96 7.56 -6.92
C ILE A 73 1.07 8.77 -6.69
N GLU A 74 -0.04 8.85 -7.42
CA GLU A 74 -1.05 9.89 -7.20
C GLU A 74 -2.10 9.47 -6.20
N THR A 75 -2.66 8.28 -6.38
CA THR A 75 -3.67 7.75 -5.48
C THR A 75 -3.47 6.26 -5.30
N MET A 76 -3.86 5.79 -4.13
CA MET A 76 -3.83 4.37 -3.81
C MET A 76 -5.17 4.03 -3.17
N THR A 77 -5.94 3.16 -3.83
CA THR A 77 -7.31 2.85 -3.43
C THR A 77 -7.41 1.38 -3.07
N PHE A 78 -7.91 1.09 -1.88
CA PHE A 78 -8.15 -0.29 -1.46
C PHE A 78 -9.21 -0.92 -2.34
N VAL A 79 -8.95 -2.14 -2.81
CA VAL A 79 -9.88 -2.90 -3.65
C VAL A 79 -10.51 -4.05 -2.88
N SER A 80 -9.68 -4.90 -2.30
CA SER A 80 -10.20 -6.10 -1.64
C SER A 80 -9.14 -6.72 -0.74
N THR A 81 -9.59 -7.60 0.12
CA THR A 81 -8.70 -8.42 0.93
C THR A 81 -9.08 -9.87 0.75
N ARG A 82 -8.09 -10.75 0.80
CA ARG A 82 -8.30 -12.18 0.66
C ARG A 82 -7.47 -12.89 1.72
N ASP A 83 -8.09 -13.85 2.39
CA ASP A 83 -7.39 -14.66 3.37
C ASP A 83 -6.69 -15.83 2.68
N THR A 84 -5.44 -16.06 3.06
CA THR A 84 -4.68 -17.22 2.61
C THR A 84 -4.15 -17.95 3.84
N PRO A 85 -3.74 -19.23 3.70
CA PRO A 85 -3.20 -19.94 4.85
C PRO A 85 -2.02 -19.27 5.51
N GLU A 86 -1.24 -18.49 4.76
CA GLU A 86 -0.06 -17.79 5.28
C GLU A 86 -0.36 -16.37 5.76
N GLY A 87 -1.62 -15.92 5.64
CA GLY A 87 -2.02 -14.58 6.04
C GLY A 87 -2.84 -13.89 4.98
N LYS A 88 -3.35 -12.73 5.30
CA LYS A 88 -4.20 -12.02 4.35
C LYS A 88 -3.37 -11.29 3.31
N VAL A 89 -3.96 -11.10 2.13
CA VAL A 89 -3.37 -10.34 1.03
C VAL A 89 -4.37 -9.26 0.64
N GLU A 90 -3.90 -8.02 0.58
CA GLU A 90 -4.71 -6.89 0.17
C GLU A 90 -4.37 -6.49 -1.25
N THR A 91 -5.39 -6.06 -1.99
CA THR A 91 -5.22 -5.55 -3.35
C THR A 91 -5.55 -4.07 -3.37
N TYR A 92 -4.70 -3.31 -4.03
CA TYR A 92 -4.86 -1.86 -4.19
C TYR A 92 -4.81 -1.50 -5.65
N SER A 93 -5.63 -0.52 -6.03
CA SER A 93 -5.54 0.12 -7.33
C SER A 93 -4.66 1.36 -7.17
N VAL A 94 -3.56 1.42 -7.89
CA VAL A 94 -2.58 2.48 -7.74
C VAL A 94 -2.52 3.27 -9.03
N LYS A 95 -2.81 4.57 -8.94
CA LYS A 95 -2.70 5.47 -10.08
C LYS A 95 -1.41 6.26 -9.97
N PHE A 96 -0.68 6.32 -11.06
CA PHE A 96 0.61 7.00 -11.13
C PHE A 96 0.49 8.32 -11.89
N ALA A 97 1.48 9.17 -11.73
CA ALA A 97 1.48 10.51 -12.32
C ALA A 97 1.36 10.48 -13.85
N SER A 98 1.83 9.41 -14.48
CA SER A 98 1.67 9.23 -15.93
C SER A 98 0.21 9.02 -16.36
N GLY A 99 -0.68 8.78 -15.40
CA GLY A 99 -2.09 8.47 -15.66
C GLY A 99 -2.39 6.98 -15.72
N GLN A 100 -1.38 6.15 -15.66
CA GLN A 100 -1.58 4.70 -15.70
C GLN A 100 -1.99 4.18 -14.34
N THR A 101 -2.92 3.23 -14.34
CA THR A 101 -3.42 2.60 -13.11
C THR A 101 -3.09 1.11 -13.16
N MET A 102 -2.60 0.59 -12.04
CA MET A 102 -2.23 -0.82 -11.92
C MET A 102 -2.76 -1.37 -10.61
N ASN A 103 -3.04 -2.66 -10.59
CA ASN A 103 -3.37 -3.35 -9.34
C ASN A 103 -2.08 -3.86 -8.69
N TRP A 104 -1.98 -3.65 -7.38
CA TRP A 104 -0.85 -4.10 -6.59
C TRP A 104 -1.35 -4.95 -5.43
N PHE A 105 -0.56 -5.94 -5.06
CA PHE A 105 -0.88 -6.87 -3.98
C PHE A 105 0.17 -6.75 -2.89
N ILE A 106 -0.27 -6.84 -1.63
CA ILE A 106 0.65 -6.86 -0.50
C ILE A 106 0.02 -7.68 0.61
N GLY A 107 0.78 -8.58 1.18
CA GLY A 107 0.24 -9.38 2.26
C GLY A 107 1.17 -10.44 2.79
N GLN A 108 0.55 -11.38 3.52
CA GLN A 108 1.23 -12.44 4.23
C GLN A 108 2.29 -11.85 5.15
N GLU A 109 1.84 -10.91 5.99
CA GLU A 109 2.71 -10.19 6.91
C GLU A 109 3.03 -11.06 8.12
N SER A 110 4.29 -11.03 8.52
CA SER A 110 4.76 -11.69 9.73
C SER A 110 5.91 -10.86 10.29
N ASP A 111 5.78 -10.47 11.55
CA ASP A 111 6.79 -9.68 12.24
C ASP A 111 7.13 -8.38 11.50
N GLY A 112 6.14 -7.77 10.88
CA GLY A 112 6.31 -6.51 10.16
C GLY A 112 6.85 -6.64 8.76
N LYS A 113 7.06 -7.86 8.28
CA LYS A 113 7.57 -8.10 6.92
C LYS A 113 6.55 -8.84 6.10
N PHE A 114 6.55 -8.57 4.80
CA PHE A 114 5.59 -9.14 3.88
C PHE A 114 6.25 -10.18 2.99
N SER A 115 5.51 -11.26 2.71
CA SER A 115 5.98 -12.31 1.80
C SER A 115 5.40 -12.15 0.41
N VAL A 116 4.37 -11.33 0.24
CA VAL A 116 3.73 -11.09 -1.06
C VAL A 116 3.70 -9.59 -1.32
N VAL A 117 4.34 -9.16 -2.38
CA VAL A 117 4.20 -7.82 -2.94
C VAL A 117 4.38 -7.98 -4.44
N GLY A 118 3.46 -7.43 -5.21
CA GLY A 118 3.60 -7.52 -6.66
C GLY A 118 2.53 -6.70 -7.36
N ALA A 119 2.69 -6.59 -8.67
CA ALA A 119 1.73 -5.89 -9.51
C ALA A 119 1.12 -6.89 -10.49
N GLY A 120 -0.15 -6.67 -10.81
CA GLY A 120 -0.85 -7.52 -11.76
C GLY A 120 -1.84 -6.74 -12.57
N GLY A 121 -2.21 -7.34 -13.65
CA GLY A 121 -3.08 -6.81 -14.66
C GLY A 121 -4.27 -6.06 -14.27
#